data_21f99e9338fad1867eb1d592b8565a87
#
_entry.id   21f99e9338fad1867eb1d592b8565a87
#
_cell.length_a   1.000
_cell.length_b   1.000
_cell.length_c   1.000
_cell.angle_alpha   90.00
_cell.angle_beta   90.00
_cell.angle_gamma   90.00
#
_symmetry.space_group_name_H-M   'P 1'
#
loop_
_entity.id
_entity.type
_entity.pdbx_description
1 polymer ?
#
loop_
_entity_poly.entity_id
_entity_poly.type
_entity_poly.pdbx_seq_one_letter_code
_entity_poly.pdbx_strand_id
1 'polypeptide(L)'
;MAARARDPSRRIRAASLSEANARLLDAFCDALWLEDGLSKNTIASYRADLLQLGAFLDKKFIEMQEADLFAFLASRKGRASSAARRVSTLKRFYRYCLRERLVAGDSSLKIDPPKRVPRFPKSLSESDVEALLAAPDIATPLGLRDRAMLETLYATGLRVSELVALKTFEANLDAGVVRVMGKGSKERLVPLGEEAVEWISRYLKERKGAADALFITSRGRGMTRQAFWHLIRRYGAKAIPAKKLSPHVLRHAFATHLINHGADLRVVQMLLGHADISTTQIYTHVARERMKILHAKHHPRG
;
A
#
# COMPACT_ATOMS: atom_id res chain seq x y z
N MET A 1 18.03 -36.17 3.60
CA MET A 1 17.54 -35.17 4.59
C MET A 1 18.55 -34.02 4.65
N ALA A 2 18.30 -32.93 3.93
CA ALA A 2 19.17 -31.74 3.93
C ALA A 2 18.57 -30.68 4.82
N ALA A 3 19.24 -30.36 5.92
CA ALA A 3 18.86 -29.31 6.85
C ALA A 3 18.92 -27.96 6.16
N ARG A 4 17.76 -27.26 6.05
CA ARG A 4 17.69 -25.87 5.60
C ARG A 4 18.44 -25.00 6.59
N ALA A 5 19.56 -24.47 6.15
CA ALA A 5 20.32 -23.44 6.88
C ALA A 5 19.38 -22.27 7.18
N ARG A 6 19.17 -21.97 8.45
CA ARG A 6 18.39 -20.82 8.93
C ARG A 6 19.18 -19.56 8.63
N ASP A 7 18.59 -18.68 7.80
CA ASP A 7 19.08 -17.34 7.48
C ASP A 7 19.40 -16.54 8.78
N PRO A 8 20.66 -16.17 9.02
CA PRO A 8 21.05 -15.42 10.22
C PRO A 8 20.51 -13.98 10.24
N SER A 9 19.94 -13.46 9.15
CA SER A 9 19.38 -12.10 9.09
C SER A 9 18.06 -11.92 9.85
N ARG A 10 17.45 -12.99 10.41
CA ARG A 10 16.15 -12.95 11.09
C ARG A 10 16.21 -12.71 12.60
N ARG A 11 17.39 -12.58 13.17
CA ARG A 11 17.59 -12.23 14.61
C ARG A 11 18.60 -11.10 14.73
N ILE A 12 18.29 -9.92 14.21
CA ILE A 12 18.78 -8.70 14.86
C ILE A 12 17.92 -8.59 16.13
N ARG A 13 18.37 -9.27 17.21
CA ARG A 13 18.04 -8.82 18.55
C ARG A 13 18.37 -7.33 18.53
N ALA A 14 17.45 -6.50 19.04
CA ALA A 14 17.70 -5.11 19.32
C ALA A 14 18.99 -5.05 20.13
N ALA A 15 20.13 -4.86 19.47
CA ALA A 15 21.32 -4.36 20.12
C ALA A 15 20.81 -3.08 20.76
N SER A 16 20.84 -2.98 22.06
CA SER A 16 20.28 -1.86 22.80
C SER A 16 21.01 -0.63 22.31
N LEU A 17 20.29 0.26 21.59
CA LEU A 17 20.84 1.58 21.32
C LEU A 17 21.34 2.17 22.64
N SER A 18 22.40 2.95 22.59
CA SER A 18 22.75 3.78 23.75
C SER A 18 21.52 4.63 24.12
N GLU A 19 21.36 4.91 25.40
CA GLU A 19 20.22 5.70 25.88
C GLU A 19 20.12 7.06 25.18
N ALA A 20 21.24 7.69 24.86
CA ALA A 20 21.31 8.93 24.13
C ALA A 20 20.72 8.76 22.68
N ASN A 21 21.10 7.69 21.97
CA ASN A 21 20.58 7.41 20.64
C ASN A 21 19.07 7.06 20.68
N ALA A 22 18.62 6.34 21.71
CA ALA A 22 17.22 5.99 21.87
C ALA A 22 16.35 7.24 22.10
N ARG A 23 16.76 8.13 23.01
CA ARG A 23 16.06 9.41 23.26
C ARG A 23 16.01 10.29 22.01
N LEU A 24 17.12 10.40 21.29
CA LEU A 24 17.17 11.19 20.06
C LEU A 24 16.27 10.61 18.95
N LEU A 25 16.23 9.29 18.82
CA LEU A 25 15.36 8.59 17.87
C LEU A 25 13.88 8.81 18.22
N ASP A 26 13.51 8.77 19.49
CA ASP A 26 12.14 9.03 19.93
C ASP A 26 11.75 10.48 19.65
N ALA A 27 12.57 11.46 20.02
CA ALA A 27 12.32 12.87 19.73
C ALA A 27 12.18 13.15 18.22
N PHE A 28 13.02 12.53 17.39
CA PHE A 28 12.87 12.62 15.93
C PHE A 28 11.53 12.04 15.42
N CYS A 29 11.14 10.87 15.94
CA CYS A 29 9.87 10.27 15.55
C CYS A 29 8.66 11.12 15.97
N ASP A 30 8.74 11.75 17.15
CA ASP A 30 7.70 12.64 17.67
C ASP A 30 7.60 13.92 16.81
N ALA A 31 8.74 14.52 16.44
CA ALA A 31 8.76 15.66 15.50
C ALA A 31 8.14 15.30 14.14
N LEU A 32 8.48 14.13 13.59
CA LEU A 32 7.88 13.67 12.33
C LEU A 32 6.37 13.49 12.41
N TRP A 33 5.85 13.12 13.57
CA TRP A 33 4.43 12.94 13.78
C TRP A 33 3.71 14.27 14.01
N LEU A 34 4.23 15.11 14.90
CA LEU A 34 3.59 16.35 15.34
C LEU A 34 3.69 17.48 14.30
N GLU A 35 4.87 17.64 13.70
CA GLU A 35 5.15 18.76 12.79
C GLU A 35 4.88 18.40 11.34
N ASP A 36 5.33 17.23 10.90
CA ASP A 36 5.23 16.79 9.51
C ASP A 36 3.98 15.97 9.19
N GLY A 37 3.20 15.56 10.19
CA GLY A 37 1.98 14.77 10.02
C GLY A 37 2.22 13.43 9.30
N LEU A 38 3.39 12.83 9.43
CA LEU A 38 3.74 11.60 8.73
C LEU A 38 2.94 10.40 9.23
N SER A 39 2.64 9.48 8.32
CA SER A 39 1.92 8.25 8.66
C SER A 39 2.72 7.37 9.63
N LYS A 40 2.03 6.64 10.53
CA LYS A 40 2.64 5.65 11.44
C LYS A 40 3.57 4.67 10.72
N ASN A 41 3.22 4.22 9.52
CA ASN A 41 4.05 3.30 8.74
C ASN A 41 5.35 3.95 8.23
N THR A 42 5.31 5.23 7.87
CA THR A 42 6.49 5.99 7.44
C THR A 42 7.44 6.17 8.62
N ILE A 43 6.92 6.60 9.77
CA ILE A 43 7.69 6.77 11.01
C ILE A 43 8.31 5.45 11.45
N ALA A 44 7.54 4.35 11.46
CA ALA A 44 8.04 3.02 11.80
C ALA A 44 9.17 2.56 10.84
N SER A 45 9.07 2.91 9.55
CA SER A 45 10.12 2.60 8.57
C SER A 45 11.38 3.40 8.82
N TYR A 46 11.27 4.69 9.14
CA TYR A 46 12.41 5.55 9.47
C TYR A 46 13.06 5.10 10.77
N ARG A 47 12.25 4.81 11.80
CA ARG A 47 12.73 4.24 13.06
C ARG A 47 13.52 2.95 12.84
N ALA A 48 13.01 2.03 12.03
CA ALA A 48 13.68 0.77 11.72
C ALA A 48 15.03 0.97 10.99
N ASP A 49 15.13 1.97 10.11
CA ASP A 49 16.39 2.28 9.41
C ASP A 49 17.44 2.82 10.39
N LEU A 50 17.05 3.72 11.31
CA LEU A 50 17.95 4.29 12.32
C LEU A 50 18.34 3.28 13.40
N LEU A 51 17.43 2.38 13.82
CA LEU A 51 17.77 1.24 14.66
C LEU A 51 18.83 0.35 14.01
N GLN A 52 18.74 0.12 12.70
CA GLN A 52 19.75 -0.64 11.97
C GLN A 52 21.09 0.10 11.85
N LEU A 53 21.08 1.43 11.75
CA LEU A 53 22.28 2.25 11.76
C LEU A 53 22.99 2.15 13.13
N GLY A 54 22.26 2.36 14.24
CA GLY A 54 22.80 2.26 15.57
C GLY A 54 23.30 0.86 15.95
N ALA A 55 22.67 -0.20 15.41
CA ALA A 55 23.15 -1.57 15.57
C ALA A 55 24.37 -1.91 14.69
N PHE A 56 24.65 -1.12 13.65
CA PHE A 56 25.80 -1.31 12.78
C PHE A 56 27.08 -0.67 13.34
N LEU A 57 26.93 0.48 14.00
CA LEU A 57 28.03 1.23 14.59
C LEU A 57 27.70 1.52 16.06
N ASP A 58 28.58 1.10 16.96
CA ASP A 58 28.50 1.47 18.39
C ASP A 58 29.02 2.90 18.59
N LYS A 59 28.24 3.88 18.10
CA LYS A 59 28.60 5.29 18.09
C LYS A 59 27.32 6.13 18.27
N LYS A 60 27.43 7.30 18.91
CA LYS A 60 26.30 8.21 18.99
C LYS A 60 25.97 8.75 17.61
N PHE A 61 24.69 8.88 17.27
CA PHE A 61 24.25 9.39 15.97
C PHE A 61 24.82 10.77 15.64
N ILE A 62 24.93 11.65 16.62
CA ILE A 62 25.48 13.00 16.50
C ILE A 62 26.99 13.04 16.23
N GLU A 63 27.72 11.97 16.53
CA GLU A 63 29.16 11.84 16.32
C GLU A 63 29.50 11.13 14.99
N MET A 64 28.49 10.59 14.28
CA MET A 64 28.70 9.89 13.02
C MET A 64 29.06 10.86 11.91
N GLN A 65 30.08 10.50 11.14
CA GLN A 65 30.57 11.26 9.99
C GLN A 65 30.04 10.68 8.68
N GLU A 66 30.23 11.41 7.58
CA GLU A 66 29.87 10.99 6.23
C GLU A 66 30.37 9.56 5.92
N ALA A 67 31.62 9.25 6.26
CA ALA A 67 32.23 7.93 6.05
C ALA A 67 31.47 6.79 6.78
N ASP A 68 31.00 7.03 7.99
CA ASP A 68 30.22 6.06 8.77
C ASP A 68 28.90 5.72 8.06
N LEU A 69 28.22 6.74 7.51
CA LEU A 69 26.97 6.58 6.80
C LEU A 69 27.16 5.86 5.47
N PHE A 70 28.25 6.15 4.73
CA PHE A 70 28.59 5.41 3.52
C PHE A 70 28.90 3.94 3.82
N ALA A 71 29.66 3.65 4.87
CA ALA A 71 29.96 2.28 5.31
C ALA A 71 28.67 1.50 5.64
N PHE A 72 27.74 2.14 6.39
CA PHE A 72 26.45 1.56 6.70
C PHE A 72 25.65 1.26 5.41
N LEU A 73 25.53 2.21 4.49
CA LEU A 73 24.80 2.02 3.25
C LEU A 73 25.40 0.93 2.38
N ALA A 74 26.73 0.87 2.28
CA ALA A 74 27.49 -0.16 1.54
C ALA A 74 27.31 -1.56 2.13
N SER A 75 27.22 -1.67 3.47
CA SER A 75 27.00 -2.96 4.16
C SER A 75 25.63 -3.57 3.88
N ARG A 76 24.66 -2.77 3.37
CA ARG A 76 23.27 -3.17 3.21
C ARG A 76 22.94 -3.55 1.76
N LYS A 77 23.15 -4.82 1.43
CA LYS A 77 22.68 -5.40 0.16
C LYS A 77 21.17 -5.36 0.09
N GLY A 78 20.60 -4.96 -1.04
CA GLY A 78 19.13 -4.93 -1.21
C GLY A 78 18.68 -4.20 -2.47
N ARG A 79 17.36 -4.00 -2.57
CA ARG A 79 16.76 -3.32 -3.72
C ARG A 79 17.08 -1.83 -3.71
N ALA A 80 17.27 -1.22 -4.88
CA ALA A 80 17.51 0.22 -5.03
C ALA A 80 16.45 1.09 -4.32
N SER A 81 15.19 0.64 -4.30
CA SER A 81 14.09 1.34 -3.58
C SER A 81 14.31 1.37 -2.07
N SER A 82 14.81 0.28 -1.48
CA SER A 82 15.12 0.22 -0.04
C SER A 82 16.35 1.08 0.29
N ALA A 83 17.37 1.08 -0.57
CA ALA A 83 18.53 1.95 -0.42
C ALA A 83 18.14 3.42 -0.52
N ALA A 84 17.33 3.81 -1.53
CA ALA A 84 16.84 5.17 -1.66
C ALA A 84 16.01 5.63 -0.44
N ARG A 85 15.19 4.73 0.17
CA ARG A 85 14.46 5.05 1.38
C ARG A 85 15.41 5.31 2.56
N ARG A 86 16.43 4.46 2.76
CA ARG A 86 17.43 4.68 3.82
C ARG A 86 18.14 6.02 3.66
N VAL A 87 18.55 6.37 2.46
CA VAL A 87 19.14 7.70 2.18
C VAL A 87 18.17 8.80 2.57
N SER A 88 16.89 8.69 2.20
CA SER A 88 15.86 9.67 2.60
C SER A 88 15.70 9.75 4.12
N THR A 89 15.76 8.60 4.83
CA THR A 89 15.73 8.55 6.30
C THR A 89 16.91 9.30 6.91
N LEU A 90 18.14 9.02 6.43
CA LEU A 90 19.35 9.67 6.93
C LEU A 90 19.32 11.17 6.68
N LYS A 91 19.01 11.61 5.45
CA LYS A 91 18.92 13.04 5.12
C LYS A 91 17.89 13.77 5.99
N ARG A 92 16.74 13.13 6.25
CA ARG A 92 15.71 13.74 7.09
C ARG A 92 16.12 13.80 8.55
N PHE A 93 16.80 12.76 9.05
CA PHE A 93 17.31 12.69 10.41
C PHE A 93 18.41 13.73 10.67
N TYR A 94 19.44 13.81 9.82
CA TYR A 94 20.53 14.77 10.03
C TYR A 94 20.09 16.21 9.79
N ARG A 95 19.12 16.45 8.91
CA ARG A 95 18.47 17.76 8.78
C ARG A 95 17.72 18.17 10.07
N TYR A 96 17.02 17.21 10.68
CA TYR A 96 16.42 17.40 12.01
C TYR A 96 17.49 17.73 13.06
N CYS A 97 18.55 16.94 13.15
CA CYS A 97 19.64 17.20 14.10
C CYS A 97 20.31 18.57 13.89
N LEU A 98 20.47 19.01 12.65
CA LEU A 98 21.00 20.32 12.33
C LEU A 98 20.04 21.45 12.76
N ARG A 99 18.74 21.29 12.51
CA ARG A 99 17.70 22.23 12.92
C ARG A 99 17.67 22.39 14.46
N GLU A 100 17.77 21.29 15.18
CA GLU A 100 17.81 21.26 16.65
C GLU A 100 19.19 21.63 17.24
N ARG A 101 20.15 22.02 16.37
CA ARG A 101 21.52 22.41 16.76
C ARG A 101 22.28 21.30 17.51
N LEU A 102 21.95 20.05 17.27
CA LEU A 102 22.60 18.89 17.86
C LEU A 102 23.90 18.50 17.14
N VAL A 103 24.06 18.94 15.90
CA VAL A 103 25.24 18.76 15.06
C VAL A 103 25.61 20.10 14.38
N ALA A 104 26.91 20.29 14.13
CA ALA A 104 27.40 21.50 13.44
C ALA A 104 27.22 21.44 11.91
N GLY A 105 27.03 20.24 11.35
CA GLY A 105 26.88 20.03 9.90
C GLY A 105 26.07 18.76 9.60
N ASP A 106 25.52 18.69 8.39
CA ASP A 106 24.75 17.54 7.92
C ASP A 106 25.66 16.48 7.29
N SER A 107 26.00 15.43 8.06
CA SER A 107 26.82 14.30 7.60
C SER A 107 26.21 13.52 6.43
N SER A 108 24.92 13.73 6.12
CA SER A 108 24.23 13.07 5.00
C SER A 108 24.19 13.88 3.72
N LEU A 109 24.74 15.10 3.71
CA LEU A 109 24.56 16.07 2.62
C LEU A 109 25.00 15.51 1.25
N LYS A 110 26.19 14.88 1.19
CA LYS A 110 26.79 14.35 -0.03
C LYS A 110 26.31 12.94 -0.41
N ILE A 111 25.42 12.35 0.36
CA ILE A 111 24.90 11.00 0.07
C ILE A 111 23.79 11.10 -0.98
N ASP A 112 24.04 10.57 -2.16
CA ASP A 112 23.03 10.51 -3.20
C ASP A 112 22.25 9.19 -3.20
N PRO A 113 20.93 9.25 -3.43
CA PRO A 113 20.15 8.05 -3.59
C PRO A 113 20.56 7.31 -4.88
N PRO A 114 20.53 5.97 -4.89
CA PRO A 114 20.85 5.22 -6.09
C PRO A 114 19.90 5.60 -7.23
N LYS A 115 20.45 5.79 -8.43
CA LYS A 115 19.66 6.06 -9.64
C LYS A 115 18.63 4.96 -9.83
N ARG A 116 17.37 5.32 -9.91
CA ARG A 116 16.28 4.39 -10.23
C ARG A 116 16.18 4.27 -11.74
N VAL A 117 16.39 3.08 -12.26
CA VAL A 117 16.00 2.79 -13.65
C VAL A 117 14.47 2.80 -13.69
N PRO A 118 13.85 3.69 -14.47
CA PRO A 118 12.40 3.70 -14.64
C PRO A 118 11.97 2.32 -15.17
N ARG A 119 11.21 1.58 -14.40
CA ARG A 119 10.55 0.38 -14.88
C ARG A 119 9.17 0.80 -15.36
N PHE A 120 8.94 0.78 -16.65
CA PHE A 120 7.58 0.90 -17.18
C PHE A 120 6.74 -0.22 -16.57
N PRO A 121 5.65 0.11 -15.86
CA PRO A 121 4.76 -0.90 -15.35
C PRO A 121 4.26 -1.71 -16.56
N LYS A 122 4.41 -3.02 -16.53
CA LYS A 122 3.73 -3.88 -17.50
C LYS A 122 2.23 -3.77 -17.19
N SER A 123 1.49 -2.99 -17.98
CA SER A 123 0.05 -2.89 -17.85
C SER A 123 -0.60 -4.24 -18.19
N LEU A 124 -1.67 -4.58 -17.48
CA LEU A 124 -2.55 -5.67 -17.88
C LEU A 124 -3.43 -5.18 -19.01
N SER A 125 -3.67 -6.00 -20.00
CA SER A 125 -4.78 -5.80 -20.95
C SER A 125 -6.11 -6.14 -20.29
N GLU A 126 -7.21 -5.74 -20.89
CA GLU A 126 -8.55 -6.11 -20.41
C GLU A 126 -8.73 -7.63 -20.41
N SER A 127 -8.25 -8.31 -21.47
CA SER A 127 -8.26 -9.78 -21.54
C SER A 127 -7.43 -10.45 -20.44
N ASP A 128 -6.29 -9.87 -20.02
CA ASP A 128 -5.55 -10.35 -18.86
C ASP A 128 -6.35 -10.23 -17.56
N VAL A 129 -7.07 -9.11 -17.43
CA VAL A 129 -7.90 -8.89 -16.24
C VAL A 129 -9.08 -9.86 -16.23
N GLU A 130 -9.75 -10.07 -17.35
CA GLU A 130 -10.84 -11.04 -17.47
C GLU A 130 -10.38 -12.46 -17.12
N ALA A 131 -9.23 -12.88 -17.66
CA ALA A 131 -8.65 -14.17 -17.33
C ALA A 131 -8.33 -14.30 -15.81
N LEU A 132 -7.83 -13.23 -15.19
CA LEU A 132 -7.59 -13.19 -13.75
C LEU A 132 -8.88 -13.30 -12.95
N LEU A 133 -9.90 -12.55 -13.34
CA LEU A 133 -11.20 -12.52 -12.68
C LEU A 133 -11.91 -13.89 -12.80
N ALA A 134 -11.78 -14.59 -13.92
CA ALA A 134 -12.34 -15.92 -14.15
C ALA A 134 -11.59 -17.06 -13.44
N ALA A 135 -10.38 -16.80 -12.91
CA ALA A 135 -9.53 -17.85 -12.33
C ALA A 135 -10.01 -18.50 -11.02
N PRO A 136 -10.75 -17.79 -10.11
CA PRO A 136 -11.33 -18.40 -8.92
C PRO A 136 -12.42 -19.43 -9.26
N ASP A 137 -12.41 -20.56 -8.55
CA ASP A 137 -13.47 -21.57 -8.63
C ASP A 137 -14.70 -21.13 -7.84
N ILE A 138 -15.68 -20.56 -8.53
CA ILE A 138 -16.91 -20.02 -7.94
C ILE A 138 -17.86 -21.04 -7.35
N ALA A 139 -17.64 -22.34 -7.60
CA ALA A 139 -18.39 -23.41 -6.96
C ALA A 139 -18.00 -23.57 -5.48
N THR A 140 -16.87 -23.03 -5.06
CA THR A 140 -16.42 -23.05 -3.69
C THR A 140 -16.69 -21.72 -2.97
N PRO A 141 -17.09 -21.71 -1.69
CA PRO A 141 -17.32 -20.48 -0.94
C PRO A 141 -16.10 -19.52 -0.90
N LEU A 142 -14.89 -20.10 -0.85
CA LEU A 142 -13.67 -19.31 -0.87
C LEU A 142 -13.36 -18.77 -2.26
N GLY A 143 -13.64 -19.51 -3.31
CA GLY A 143 -13.45 -19.02 -4.68
C GLY A 143 -14.46 -17.93 -5.03
N LEU A 144 -15.71 -18.04 -4.58
CA LEU A 144 -16.73 -17.01 -4.72
C LEU A 144 -16.30 -15.71 -4.01
N ARG A 145 -15.79 -15.82 -2.76
CA ARG A 145 -15.18 -14.68 -2.07
C ARG A 145 -14.04 -14.06 -2.87
N ASP A 146 -13.14 -14.91 -3.37
CA ASP A 146 -11.93 -14.47 -4.08
C ASP A 146 -12.31 -13.74 -5.38
N ARG A 147 -13.33 -14.23 -6.09
CA ARG A 147 -13.90 -13.55 -7.25
C ARG A 147 -14.45 -12.19 -6.88
N ALA A 148 -15.30 -12.09 -5.85
CA ALA A 148 -15.88 -10.84 -5.38
C ALA A 148 -14.80 -9.83 -4.95
N MET A 149 -13.72 -10.29 -4.30
CA MET A 149 -12.59 -9.42 -3.94
C MET A 149 -11.82 -8.87 -5.15
N LEU A 150 -11.58 -9.70 -6.15
CA LEU A 150 -10.88 -9.30 -7.37
C LEU A 150 -11.71 -8.31 -8.18
N GLU A 151 -13.03 -8.57 -8.35
CA GLU A 151 -13.97 -7.66 -9.00
C GLU A 151 -14.03 -6.32 -8.27
N THR A 152 -14.22 -6.34 -6.95
CA THR A 152 -14.23 -5.11 -6.14
C THR A 152 -12.94 -4.30 -6.33
N LEU A 153 -11.77 -4.96 -6.30
CA LEU A 153 -10.49 -4.27 -6.44
C LEU A 153 -10.34 -3.65 -7.84
N TYR A 154 -10.75 -4.37 -8.87
CA TYR A 154 -10.67 -3.87 -10.25
C TYR A 154 -11.68 -2.77 -10.52
N ALA A 155 -12.94 -2.93 -10.12
CA ALA A 155 -14.00 -1.95 -10.34
C ALA A 155 -13.76 -0.63 -9.60
N THR A 156 -13.14 -0.68 -8.40
CA THR A 156 -12.98 0.50 -7.54
C THR A 156 -11.58 1.09 -7.53
N GLY A 157 -10.58 0.34 -7.98
CA GLY A 157 -9.18 0.73 -7.84
C GLY A 157 -8.73 0.97 -6.41
N LEU A 158 -9.35 0.36 -5.40
CA LEU A 158 -8.99 0.51 -3.99
C LEU A 158 -7.53 0.10 -3.71
N ARG A 159 -6.95 0.68 -2.65
CA ARG A 159 -5.71 0.11 -2.09
C ARG A 159 -6.02 -1.23 -1.43
N VAL A 160 -5.07 -2.17 -1.46
CA VAL A 160 -5.27 -3.47 -0.79
C VAL A 160 -5.63 -3.33 0.69
N SER A 161 -5.08 -2.33 1.38
CA SER A 161 -5.42 -2.05 2.79
C SER A 161 -6.87 -1.58 2.97
N GLU A 162 -7.41 -0.85 2.02
CA GLU A 162 -8.79 -0.41 2.00
C GLU A 162 -9.71 -1.59 1.71
N LEU A 163 -9.42 -2.37 0.68
CA LEU A 163 -10.21 -3.56 0.32
C LEU A 163 -10.36 -4.55 1.48
N VAL A 164 -9.24 -4.93 2.13
CA VAL A 164 -9.30 -5.93 3.21
C VAL A 164 -9.86 -5.39 4.52
N ALA A 165 -9.90 -4.06 4.69
CA ALA A 165 -10.47 -3.40 5.84
C ALA A 165 -11.97 -3.11 5.70
N LEU A 166 -12.53 -3.23 4.48
CA LEU A 166 -13.96 -2.96 4.23
C LEU A 166 -14.85 -3.75 5.18
N LYS A 167 -15.83 -3.04 5.74
CA LYS A 167 -16.89 -3.62 6.55
C LYS A 167 -18.14 -3.84 5.72
N THR A 168 -18.99 -4.78 6.13
CA THR A 168 -20.24 -5.06 5.42
C THR A 168 -21.14 -3.80 5.33
N PHE A 169 -21.22 -3.02 6.40
CA PHE A 169 -22.04 -1.80 6.45
C PHE A 169 -21.44 -0.61 5.65
N GLU A 170 -20.18 -0.72 5.19
CA GLU A 170 -19.55 0.30 4.35
C GLU A 170 -19.82 0.06 2.85
N ALA A 171 -20.34 -1.12 2.48
CA ALA A 171 -20.75 -1.45 1.13
C ALA A 171 -22.27 -1.27 1.01
N ASN A 172 -22.69 -0.18 0.37
CA ASN A 172 -24.09 0.02 0.02
C ASN A 172 -24.31 -0.52 -1.39
N LEU A 173 -24.84 -1.75 -1.47
CA LEU A 173 -25.03 -2.46 -2.74
C LEU A 173 -26.21 -1.89 -3.54
N ASP A 174 -27.25 -1.42 -2.88
CA ASP A 174 -28.40 -0.77 -3.55
C ASP A 174 -28.00 0.54 -4.21
N ALA A 175 -27.13 1.30 -3.50
CA ALA A 175 -26.57 2.51 -4.06
C ALA A 175 -25.37 2.27 -4.99
N GLY A 176 -24.83 1.05 -5.08
CA GLY A 176 -23.66 0.71 -5.89
C GLY A 176 -22.38 1.44 -5.49
N VAL A 177 -22.15 1.67 -4.21
CA VAL A 177 -20.99 2.42 -3.70
C VAL A 177 -20.37 1.77 -2.47
N VAL A 178 -19.07 1.96 -2.29
CA VAL A 178 -18.37 1.67 -1.04
C VAL A 178 -17.83 2.94 -0.41
N ARG A 179 -17.91 3.01 0.92
CA ARG A 179 -17.30 4.05 1.73
C ARG A 179 -15.94 3.57 2.22
N VAL A 180 -14.89 4.34 1.96
CA VAL A 180 -13.54 3.98 2.35
C VAL A 180 -12.83 5.13 3.06
N MET A 181 -12.02 4.79 4.06
CA MET A 181 -11.18 5.73 4.77
C MET A 181 -9.84 5.89 4.05
N GLY A 182 -9.55 7.09 3.58
CA GLY A 182 -8.31 7.44 2.90
C GLY A 182 -7.19 7.88 3.85
N LYS A 183 -6.10 8.39 3.28
CA LYS A 183 -4.99 8.98 4.05
C LYS A 183 -5.47 10.24 4.78
N GLY A 184 -5.09 10.37 6.05
CA GLY A 184 -5.50 11.51 6.90
C GLY A 184 -6.93 11.40 7.42
N SER A 185 -7.47 10.18 7.55
CA SER A 185 -8.84 9.93 8.05
C SER A 185 -9.96 10.61 7.24
N LYS A 186 -9.68 10.91 5.96
CA LYS A 186 -10.71 11.45 5.06
C LYS A 186 -11.50 10.31 4.42
N GLU A 187 -12.81 10.34 4.58
CA GLU A 187 -13.70 9.38 3.93
C GLU A 187 -13.89 9.74 2.45
N ARG A 188 -14.11 8.73 1.62
CA ARG A 188 -14.58 8.91 0.25
C ARG A 188 -15.51 7.78 -0.15
N LEU A 189 -16.45 8.09 -1.04
CA LEU A 189 -17.31 7.12 -1.69
C LEU A 189 -16.68 6.74 -3.04
N VAL A 190 -16.70 5.45 -3.35
CA VAL A 190 -16.18 4.91 -4.61
C VAL A 190 -17.27 4.05 -5.25
N PRO A 191 -17.61 4.27 -6.53
CA PRO A 191 -18.54 3.42 -7.26
C PRO A 191 -18.03 1.99 -7.35
N LEU A 192 -18.95 1.01 -7.28
CA LEU A 192 -18.65 -0.42 -7.40
C LEU A 192 -18.76 -0.93 -8.85
N GLY A 193 -19.70 -0.38 -9.62
CA GLY A 193 -20.13 -0.99 -10.87
C GLY A 193 -21.03 -2.20 -10.67
N GLU A 194 -21.81 -2.56 -11.68
CA GLU A 194 -22.84 -3.59 -11.59
C GLU A 194 -22.26 -4.97 -11.30
N GLU A 195 -21.18 -5.34 -11.99
CA GLU A 195 -20.50 -6.62 -11.82
C GLU A 195 -19.98 -6.82 -10.38
N ALA A 196 -19.33 -5.81 -9.80
CA ALA A 196 -18.84 -5.92 -8.43
C ALA A 196 -19.97 -6.04 -7.40
N VAL A 197 -21.09 -5.32 -7.63
CA VAL A 197 -22.30 -5.42 -6.80
C VAL A 197 -22.87 -6.85 -6.86
N GLU A 198 -23.00 -7.41 -8.06
CA GLU A 198 -23.50 -8.79 -8.24
C GLU A 198 -22.61 -9.79 -7.52
N TRP A 199 -21.29 -9.76 -7.73
CA TRP A 199 -20.38 -10.71 -7.12
C TRP A 199 -20.31 -10.58 -5.58
N ILE A 200 -20.38 -9.36 -5.04
CA ILE A 200 -20.48 -9.16 -3.59
C ILE A 200 -21.80 -9.72 -3.07
N SER A 201 -22.92 -9.46 -3.74
CA SER A 201 -24.25 -9.96 -3.35
C SER A 201 -24.29 -11.50 -3.33
N ARG A 202 -23.77 -12.16 -4.37
CA ARG A 202 -23.66 -13.62 -4.43
C ARG A 202 -22.80 -14.15 -3.29
N TYR A 203 -21.65 -13.54 -3.05
CA TYR A 203 -20.78 -13.95 -1.95
C TYR A 203 -21.45 -13.78 -0.59
N LEU A 204 -22.15 -12.68 -0.34
CA LEU A 204 -22.82 -12.43 0.95
C LEU A 204 -23.96 -13.42 1.22
N LYS A 205 -24.65 -13.91 0.19
CA LYS A 205 -25.68 -14.98 0.32
C LYS A 205 -25.09 -16.32 0.80
N GLU A 206 -23.90 -16.65 0.31
CA GLU A 206 -23.20 -17.91 0.63
C GLU A 206 -22.29 -17.79 1.87
N ARG A 207 -22.01 -16.57 2.32
CA ARG A 207 -21.10 -16.30 3.41
C ARG A 207 -21.67 -16.79 4.74
N LYS A 208 -20.95 -17.68 5.42
CA LYS A 208 -21.27 -18.11 6.79
C LYS A 208 -20.53 -17.24 7.81
N GLY A 209 -21.23 -16.75 8.83
CA GLY A 209 -20.68 -15.99 9.95
C GLY A 209 -21.00 -14.49 9.93
N ALA A 210 -21.01 -13.90 11.12
CA ALA A 210 -21.47 -12.54 11.43
C ALA A 210 -20.31 -11.53 11.64
N ALA A 211 -19.15 -11.76 11.03
CA ALA A 211 -18.04 -10.81 11.17
C ALA A 211 -18.33 -9.47 10.46
N ASP A 212 -17.92 -8.35 11.05
CA ASP A 212 -18.06 -7.02 10.45
C ASP A 212 -17.32 -6.89 9.12
N ALA A 213 -16.16 -7.57 8.96
CA ALA A 213 -15.38 -7.50 7.74
C ALA A 213 -16.18 -8.01 6.55
N LEU A 214 -16.20 -7.27 5.43
CA LEU A 214 -16.89 -7.67 4.22
C LEU A 214 -16.34 -9.00 3.68
N PHE A 215 -15.03 -9.15 3.62
CA PHE A 215 -14.37 -10.36 3.12
C PHE A 215 -13.67 -11.12 4.25
N ILE A 216 -14.11 -12.35 4.50
CA ILE A 216 -13.62 -13.17 5.60
C ILE A 216 -12.79 -14.37 5.12
N THR A 217 -11.86 -14.80 5.96
CA THR A 217 -11.08 -16.04 5.77
C THR A 217 -11.94 -17.27 6.10
N SER A 218 -11.45 -18.46 5.79
CA SER A 218 -12.08 -19.73 6.22
C SER A 218 -12.26 -19.86 7.75
N ARG A 219 -11.52 -19.04 8.53
CA ARG A 219 -11.61 -18.98 9.99
C ARG A 219 -12.59 -17.90 10.49
N GLY A 220 -13.39 -17.32 9.62
CA GLY A 220 -14.37 -16.26 9.97
C GLY A 220 -13.76 -14.90 10.34
N ARG A 221 -12.48 -14.68 10.14
CA ARG A 221 -11.79 -13.39 10.44
C ARG A 221 -11.56 -12.60 9.16
N GLY A 222 -11.48 -11.27 9.27
CA GLY A 222 -11.10 -10.42 8.14
C GLY A 222 -9.76 -10.83 7.52
N MET A 223 -9.63 -10.64 6.22
CA MET A 223 -8.42 -10.99 5.47
C MET A 223 -7.30 -9.99 5.73
N THR A 224 -6.06 -10.47 5.79
CA THR A 224 -4.88 -9.59 5.87
C THR A 224 -4.39 -9.16 4.48
N ARG A 225 -3.69 -8.04 4.40
CA ARG A 225 -3.04 -7.58 3.15
C ARG A 225 -2.09 -8.63 2.57
N GLN A 226 -1.37 -9.35 3.42
CA GLN A 226 -0.44 -10.39 3.01
C GLN A 226 -1.18 -11.60 2.43
N ALA A 227 -2.28 -12.03 3.06
CA ALA A 227 -3.11 -13.12 2.55
C ALA A 227 -3.67 -12.79 1.16
N PHE A 228 -4.23 -11.60 0.97
CA PHE A 228 -4.71 -11.17 -0.34
C PHE A 228 -3.59 -11.03 -1.38
N TRP A 229 -2.40 -10.59 -0.97
CA TRP A 229 -1.25 -10.53 -1.87
C TRP A 229 -0.82 -11.92 -2.36
N HIS A 230 -0.85 -12.95 -1.49
CA HIS A 230 -0.60 -14.34 -1.87
C HIS A 230 -1.71 -14.88 -2.79
N LEU A 231 -2.96 -14.52 -2.51
CA LEU A 231 -4.12 -14.90 -3.30
C LEU A 231 -4.00 -14.41 -4.74
N ILE A 232 -3.81 -13.10 -4.94
CA ILE A 232 -3.71 -12.52 -6.30
C ILE A 232 -2.51 -13.06 -7.07
N ARG A 233 -1.40 -13.37 -6.40
CA ARG A 233 -0.25 -14.01 -7.04
C ARG A 233 -0.56 -15.45 -7.48
N ARG A 234 -1.28 -16.21 -6.67
CA ARG A 234 -1.69 -17.58 -6.99
C ARG A 234 -2.58 -17.60 -8.24
N TYR A 235 -3.60 -16.75 -8.28
CA TYR A 235 -4.47 -16.64 -9.45
C TYR A 235 -3.75 -16.07 -10.66
N GLY A 236 -2.89 -15.10 -10.47
CA GLY A 236 -2.08 -14.55 -11.54
C GLY A 236 -1.12 -15.55 -12.16
N ALA A 237 -0.49 -16.41 -11.36
CA ALA A 237 0.37 -17.46 -11.88
C ALA A 237 -0.40 -18.51 -12.69
N LYS A 238 -1.69 -18.74 -12.36
CA LYS A 238 -2.57 -19.66 -13.09
C LYS A 238 -3.11 -19.05 -14.38
N ALA A 239 -3.61 -17.82 -14.30
CA ALA A 239 -4.33 -17.18 -15.41
C ALA A 239 -3.39 -16.45 -16.38
N ILE A 240 -2.31 -15.86 -15.87
CA ILE A 240 -1.41 -14.98 -16.66
C ILE A 240 0.05 -15.26 -16.28
N PRO A 241 0.58 -16.45 -16.55
CA PRO A 241 1.90 -16.88 -16.05
C PRO A 241 3.06 -15.99 -16.53
N ALA A 242 2.94 -15.33 -17.68
CA ALA A 242 3.94 -14.43 -18.24
C ALA A 242 4.08 -13.09 -17.49
N LYS A 243 3.15 -12.75 -16.60
CA LYS A 243 3.12 -11.46 -15.89
C LYS A 243 3.18 -11.64 -14.38
N LYS A 244 4.01 -10.83 -13.71
CA LYS A 244 4.08 -10.81 -12.25
C LYS A 244 2.97 -9.92 -11.69
N LEU A 245 1.95 -10.51 -11.10
CA LEU A 245 0.82 -9.81 -10.52
C LEU A 245 1.04 -9.37 -9.08
N SER A 246 0.46 -8.23 -8.76
CA SER A 246 0.29 -7.71 -7.41
C SER A 246 -0.97 -6.83 -7.35
N PRO A 247 -1.52 -6.55 -6.16
CA PRO A 247 -2.68 -5.64 -6.05
C PRO A 247 -2.46 -4.26 -6.67
N HIS A 248 -1.22 -3.75 -6.63
CA HIS A 248 -0.87 -2.48 -7.25
C HIS A 248 -0.95 -2.51 -8.77
N VAL A 249 -0.62 -3.65 -9.39
CA VAL A 249 -0.72 -3.81 -10.85
C VAL A 249 -2.18 -3.81 -11.29
N LEU A 250 -3.08 -4.47 -10.55
CA LEU A 250 -4.52 -4.46 -10.86
C LEU A 250 -5.14 -3.07 -10.66
N ARG A 251 -4.76 -2.36 -9.60
CA ARG A 251 -5.17 -0.96 -9.41
C ARG A 251 -4.62 -0.04 -10.52
N HIS A 252 -3.41 -0.30 -11.02
CA HIS A 252 -2.86 0.44 -12.14
C HIS A 252 -3.65 0.15 -13.43
N ALA A 253 -4.03 -1.11 -13.66
CA ALA A 253 -4.89 -1.49 -14.78
C ALA A 253 -6.24 -0.75 -14.73
N PHE A 254 -6.91 -0.68 -13.57
CA PHE A 254 -8.11 0.14 -13.37
C PHE A 254 -7.90 1.57 -13.88
N ALA A 255 -6.85 2.24 -13.43
CA ALA A 255 -6.58 3.62 -13.83
C ALA A 255 -6.31 3.75 -15.34
N THR A 256 -5.50 2.85 -15.90
CA THR A 256 -5.12 2.86 -17.31
C THR A 256 -6.32 2.58 -18.21
N HIS A 257 -7.16 1.60 -17.85
CA HIS A 257 -8.34 1.25 -18.65
C HIS A 257 -9.37 2.37 -18.64
N LEU A 258 -9.63 3.02 -17.48
CA LEU A 258 -10.49 4.20 -17.44
C LEU A 258 -10.00 5.31 -18.38
N ILE A 259 -8.68 5.61 -18.36
CA ILE A 259 -8.10 6.63 -19.24
C ILE A 259 -8.21 6.22 -20.71
N ASN A 260 -7.94 4.95 -21.04
CA ASN A 260 -8.05 4.44 -22.41
C ASN A 260 -9.48 4.51 -22.94
N HIS A 261 -10.48 4.39 -22.06
CA HIS A 261 -11.90 4.57 -22.37
C HIS A 261 -12.35 6.05 -22.30
N GLY A 262 -11.41 6.99 -22.24
CA GLY A 262 -11.70 8.42 -22.35
C GLY A 262 -12.09 9.10 -21.02
N ALA A 263 -11.86 8.46 -19.87
CA ALA A 263 -12.06 9.14 -18.59
C ALA A 263 -11.03 10.24 -18.39
N ASP A 264 -11.47 11.38 -17.88
CA ASP A 264 -10.60 12.48 -17.50
C ASP A 264 -9.64 12.06 -16.38
N LEU A 265 -8.36 12.43 -16.50
CA LEU A 265 -7.32 12.11 -15.54
C LEU A 265 -7.66 12.58 -14.12
N ARG A 266 -8.34 13.72 -13.99
CA ARG A 266 -8.75 14.29 -12.70
C ARG A 266 -9.80 13.43 -12.03
N VAL A 267 -10.73 12.87 -12.81
CA VAL A 267 -11.75 11.92 -12.31
C VAL A 267 -11.06 10.64 -11.80
N VAL A 268 -10.12 10.10 -12.56
CA VAL A 268 -9.36 8.92 -12.15
C VAL A 268 -8.56 9.18 -10.86
N GLN A 269 -7.93 10.35 -10.75
CA GLN A 269 -7.23 10.76 -9.53
C GLN A 269 -8.16 10.85 -8.31
N MET A 270 -9.37 11.37 -8.50
CA MET A 270 -10.40 11.45 -7.45
C MET A 270 -10.83 10.06 -6.99
N LEU A 271 -11.15 9.15 -7.90
CA LEU A 271 -11.51 7.75 -7.59
C LEU A 271 -10.39 7.05 -6.83
N LEU A 272 -9.16 7.27 -7.22
CA LEU A 272 -7.97 6.71 -6.56
C LEU A 272 -7.67 7.34 -5.19
N GLY A 273 -8.26 8.48 -4.84
CA GLY A 273 -8.04 9.16 -3.56
C GLY A 273 -6.62 9.74 -3.45
N HIS A 274 -6.20 10.52 -4.44
CA HIS A 274 -4.98 11.33 -4.38
C HIS A 274 -5.23 12.56 -3.50
N ALA A 275 -4.30 12.85 -2.57
CA ALA A 275 -4.53 13.78 -1.45
C ALA A 275 -4.62 15.27 -1.83
N ASP A 276 -4.20 15.66 -3.03
CA ASP A 276 -4.08 17.07 -3.42
C ASP A 276 -5.36 17.70 -4.02
N ILE A 277 -6.44 16.93 -4.10
CA ILE A 277 -7.71 17.44 -4.59
C ILE A 277 -8.65 17.61 -3.41
N SER A 278 -9.08 18.84 -3.14
CA SER A 278 -9.97 19.17 -2.01
C SER A 278 -11.25 18.32 -2.04
N THR A 279 -11.30 17.37 -1.12
CA THR A 279 -12.31 16.30 -1.05
C THR A 279 -13.66 16.77 -0.53
N THR A 280 -13.76 18.02 -0.09
CA THR A 280 -14.96 18.54 0.59
C THR A 280 -16.20 18.68 -0.31
N GLN A 281 -16.01 18.76 -1.62
CA GLN A 281 -17.12 18.91 -2.59
C GLN A 281 -17.67 17.59 -3.14
N ILE A 282 -17.08 16.43 -2.81
CA ILE A 282 -17.43 15.13 -3.40
C ILE A 282 -18.66 14.49 -2.73
N TYR A 283 -19.11 15.03 -1.61
CA TYR A 283 -20.17 14.42 -0.79
C TYR A 283 -21.61 14.85 -1.15
N THR A 284 -21.80 15.71 -2.15
CA THR A 284 -23.13 16.05 -2.62
C THR A 284 -23.74 14.90 -3.41
N HIS A 285 -25.06 14.73 -3.34
CA HIS A 285 -25.80 13.73 -4.09
C HIS A 285 -25.50 13.83 -5.59
N VAL A 286 -25.42 15.04 -6.13
CA VAL A 286 -25.10 15.34 -7.53
C VAL A 286 -23.68 14.86 -7.92
N ALA A 287 -22.70 15.04 -7.04
CA ALA A 287 -21.35 14.58 -7.31
C ALA A 287 -21.23 13.04 -7.32
N ARG A 288 -22.02 12.35 -6.48
CA ARG A 288 -22.10 10.88 -6.45
C ARG A 288 -22.67 10.32 -7.74
N GLU A 289 -23.80 10.84 -8.19
CA GLU A 289 -24.44 10.41 -9.45
C GLU A 289 -23.55 10.66 -10.65
N ARG A 290 -22.87 11.81 -10.70
CA ARG A 290 -21.91 12.11 -11.75
C ARG A 290 -20.71 11.13 -11.78
N MET A 291 -20.19 10.74 -10.62
CA MET A 291 -19.12 9.73 -10.54
C MET A 291 -19.59 8.35 -10.98
N LYS A 292 -20.81 7.93 -10.67
CA LYS A 292 -21.39 6.68 -11.16
C LYS A 292 -21.53 6.69 -12.66
N ILE A 293 -22.10 7.74 -13.24
CA ILE A 293 -22.27 7.90 -14.68
C ILE A 293 -20.91 7.85 -15.39
N LEU A 294 -19.92 8.55 -14.87
CA LEU A 294 -18.57 8.53 -15.42
C LEU A 294 -17.91 7.15 -15.30
N HIS A 295 -18.11 6.47 -14.17
CA HIS A 295 -17.62 5.12 -13.96
C HIS A 295 -18.29 4.14 -14.94
N ALA A 296 -19.61 4.13 -14.98
CA ALA A 296 -20.39 3.28 -15.90
C ALA A 296 -20.04 3.53 -17.37
N LYS A 297 -19.78 4.79 -17.76
CA LYS A 297 -19.42 5.16 -19.14
C LYS A 297 -18.02 4.73 -19.54
N HIS A 298 -17.06 4.72 -18.61
CA HIS A 298 -15.64 4.57 -18.95
C HIS A 298 -14.96 3.35 -18.33
N HIS A 299 -15.60 2.66 -17.39
CA HIS A 299 -15.03 1.44 -16.82
C HIS A 299 -15.56 0.22 -17.60
N PRO A 300 -14.68 -0.76 -17.97
CA PRO A 300 -15.10 -1.95 -18.73
C PRO A 300 -16.16 -2.82 -18.03
N ARG A 301 -16.37 -2.59 -16.74
CA ARG A 301 -17.36 -3.27 -15.88
C ARG A 301 -18.23 -2.29 -15.11
N GLY A 302 -18.44 -1.12 -15.67
CA GLY A 302 -19.29 -0.07 -15.14
C GLY A 302 -20.77 -0.30 -15.37
#